data_340ce2e91eef47e7d1701425d5457c3f
#
_entry.id   340ce2e91eef47e7d1701425d5457c3f
#
_cell.length_a   1.000
_cell.length_b   1.000
_cell.length_c   1.000
_cell.angle_alpha   90.00
_cell.angle_beta   90.00
_cell.angle_gamma   90.00
#
_symmetry.space_group_name_H-M   'P 1'
#
loop_
_entity.id
_entity.type
_entity.pdbx_description
1 polymer ?
#
loop_
_entity_poly.entity_id
_entity_poly.type
_entity_poly.pdbx_seq_one_letter_code
_entity_poly.pdbx_strand_id
1 'polypeptide(L)'
;KLLKKKVIGVTCHNSLKLAKIANKNNANYIAFGAFNSTKTKKVRYKAKIKLLNEAKSITKIPIVAIGGIKFSNYKKLLLNNAHFLAISSYIWNNKKLKPYQAIKNLI
;
A
#
# COMPACT_ATOMS: atom_id res chain seq x y z
N LYS A 1 -22.89 10.50 4.99
CA LYS A 1 -23.28 11.84 4.57
C LYS A 1 -22.22 12.89 4.87
N LEU A 2 -21.63 12.84 6.07
CA LEU A 2 -20.50 13.73 6.39
C LEU A 2 -19.30 13.49 5.48
N LEU A 3 -19.15 12.26 4.95
CA LEU A 3 -18.03 11.86 4.10
C LEU A 3 -18.34 11.95 2.60
N LYS A 4 -19.50 12.47 2.22
CA LYS A 4 -19.95 12.47 0.81
C LYS A 4 -18.92 13.05 -0.17
N LYS A 5 -18.22 14.12 0.21
CA LYS A 5 -17.20 14.76 -0.63
C LYS A 5 -15.78 14.47 -0.17
N LYS A 6 -15.61 13.47 0.70
CA LYS A 6 -14.29 13.08 1.22
C LYS A 6 -13.78 11.84 0.53
N VAL A 7 -12.47 11.66 0.55
CA VAL A 7 -11.82 10.48 0.01
C VAL A 7 -11.80 9.39 1.08
N ILE A 8 -12.33 8.22 0.75
CA ILE A 8 -12.39 7.10 1.70
C ILE A 8 -11.49 5.99 1.17
N GLY A 9 -10.46 5.65 1.94
CA GLY A 9 -9.62 4.51 1.66
C GLY A 9 -9.91 3.38 2.63
N VAL A 10 -9.90 2.15 2.15
CA VAL A 10 -10.21 0.97 2.95
C VAL A 10 -9.01 0.03 2.98
N THR A 11 -8.54 -0.29 4.19
CA THR A 11 -7.49 -1.27 4.37
C THR A 11 -8.05 -2.68 4.23
N CYS A 12 -7.51 -3.44 3.29
CA CYS A 12 -7.98 -4.78 2.98
C CYS A 12 -7.00 -5.87 3.43
N HIS A 13 -5.96 -5.50 4.16
CA HIS A 13 -4.93 -6.41 4.68
C HIS A 13 -4.34 -7.27 3.56
N ASN A 14 -4.57 -8.57 3.56
CA ASN A 14 -4.13 -9.48 2.51
C ASN A 14 -5.31 -10.19 1.84
N SER A 15 -6.49 -9.58 1.90
CA SER A 15 -7.74 -10.24 1.51
C SER A 15 -8.33 -9.65 0.23
N LEU A 16 -8.42 -10.47 -0.81
CA LEU A 16 -9.11 -10.11 -2.05
C LEU A 16 -10.61 -9.97 -1.81
N LYS A 17 -11.16 -10.76 -0.88
CA LYS A 17 -12.57 -10.68 -0.50
C LYS A 17 -12.92 -9.30 0.05
N LEU A 18 -12.08 -8.77 0.95
CA LEU A 18 -12.29 -7.42 1.49
C LEU A 18 -12.20 -6.36 0.39
N ALA A 19 -11.29 -6.54 -0.57
CA ALA A 19 -11.16 -5.63 -1.70
C ALA A 19 -12.42 -5.62 -2.56
N LYS A 20 -13.03 -6.77 -2.79
CA LYS A 20 -14.29 -6.86 -3.53
C LYS A 20 -15.41 -6.13 -2.82
N ILE A 21 -15.50 -6.27 -1.51
CA ILE A 21 -16.50 -5.58 -0.69
C ILE A 21 -16.29 -4.06 -0.75
N ALA A 22 -15.05 -3.62 -0.60
CA ALA A 22 -14.73 -2.20 -0.66
C ALA A 22 -15.07 -1.59 -2.03
N ASN A 23 -14.73 -2.30 -3.10
CA ASN A 23 -15.03 -1.86 -4.46
C ASN A 23 -16.54 -1.76 -4.70
N LYS A 24 -17.30 -2.74 -4.25
CA LYS A 24 -18.76 -2.76 -4.38
C LYS A 24 -19.42 -1.61 -3.63
N ASN A 25 -18.82 -1.17 -2.54
CA ASN A 25 -19.36 -0.10 -1.70
C ASN A 25 -18.70 1.27 -1.95
N ASN A 26 -18.12 1.44 -3.13
CA ASN A 26 -17.63 2.73 -3.62
C ASN A 26 -16.50 3.37 -2.82
N ALA A 27 -15.60 2.55 -2.27
CA ALA A 27 -14.37 3.09 -1.69
C ALA A 27 -13.57 3.82 -2.78
N ASN A 28 -12.86 4.87 -2.40
CA ASN A 28 -12.06 5.66 -3.34
C ASN A 28 -10.72 5.00 -3.65
N TYR A 29 -10.16 4.26 -2.68
CA TYR A 29 -8.98 3.43 -2.90
C TYR A 29 -8.97 2.27 -1.91
N ILE A 30 -8.16 1.27 -2.21
CA ILE A 30 -7.96 0.13 -1.32
C ILE A 30 -6.47 -0.01 -1.00
N ALA A 31 -6.15 -0.49 0.19
CA ALA A 31 -4.78 -0.68 0.63
C ALA A 31 -4.54 -2.11 1.06
N PHE A 32 -3.43 -2.68 0.62
CA PHE A 32 -2.98 -4.00 1.02
C PHE A 32 -1.65 -3.92 1.76
N GLY A 33 -1.42 -4.77 2.69
CA GLY A 33 -0.18 -4.89 3.44
C GLY A 33 -0.25 -5.99 4.51
N ALA A 34 0.84 -6.25 5.12
CA ALA A 34 2.16 -5.69 4.83
C ALA A 34 2.89 -6.55 3.80
N PHE A 35 3.53 -5.93 2.82
CA PHE A 35 4.28 -6.65 1.80
C PHE A 35 5.67 -7.08 2.29
N ASN A 36 6.23 -6.35 3.23
CA ASN A 36 7.55 -6.64 3.78
C ASN A 36 7.51 -6.54 5.29
N SER A 37 8.40 -7.25 5.98
CA SER A 37 8.51 -7.15 7.42
C SER A 37 9.04 -5.78 7.82
N THR A 38 8.66 -5.33 9.02
CA THR A 38 9.06 -4.04 9.57
C THR A 38 9.53 -4.25 11.00
N LYS A 39 10.51 -3.45 11.43
CA LYS A 39 11.04 -3.50 12.79
C LYS A 39 10.14 -2.78 13.80
N THR A 40 9.23 -1.94 13.34
CA THR A 40 8.41 -1.08 14.20
C THR A 40 7.10 -1.71 14.64
N LYS A 41 6.63 -2.71 13.92
CA LYS A 41 5.38 -3.41 14.23
C LYS A 41 5.51 -4.88 13.92
N LYS A 42 4.88 -5.71 14.78
CA LYS A 42 4.68 -7.11 14.47
C LYS A 42 3.69 -7.20 13.32
N VAL A 43 4.09 -7.82 12.23
CA VAL A 43 3.24 -7.95 11.04
C VAL A 43 2.21 -9.05 11.27
N ARG A 44 0.94 -8.65 11.33
CA ARG A 44 -0.17 -9.57 11.52
C ARG A 44 -0.64 -10.19 10.22
N TYR A 45 -0.66 -9.40 9.14
CA TYR A 45 -1.05 -9.85 7.81
C TYR A 45 0.12 -9.66 6.87
N LYS A 46 0.40 -10.69 6.07
CA LYS A 46 1.43 -10.62 5.03
C LYS A 46 0.75 -10.65 3.67
N ALA A 47 0.99 -9.63 2.86
CA ALA A 47 0.46 -9.56 1.51
C ALA A 47 1.54 -9.99 0.50
N LYS A 48 1.12 -10.68 -0.55
CA LYS A 48 2.02 -11.12 -1.62
C LYS A 48 1.79 -10.28 -2.87
N ILE A 49 2.80 -10.13 -3.69
CA ILE A 49 2.74 -9.39 -4.96
C ILE A 49 1.56 -9.85 -5.84
N LYS A 50 1.31 -11.14 -5.87
CA LYS A 50 0.18 -11.73 -6.61
C LYS A 50 -1.15 -11.06 -6.29
N LEU A 51 -1.35 -10.64 -5.04
CA LEU A 51 -2.59 -10.00 -4.60
C LEU A 51 -2.85 -8.68 -5.34
N LEU A 52 -1.80 -7.91 -5.63
CA LEU A 52 -1.91 -6.66 -6.39
C LEU A 52 -2.46 -6.92 -7.79
N ASN A 53 -1.95 -7.95 -8.45
CA ASN A 53 -2.39 -8.31 -9.80
C ASN A 53 -3.80 -8.85 -9.82
N GLU A 54 -4.16 -9.64 -8.80
CA GLU A 54 -5.52 -10.15 -8.65
C GLU A 54 -6.51 -9.00 -8.40
N ALA A 55 -6.13 -8.04 -7.56
CA ALA A 55 -6.98 -6.89 -7.28
C ALA A 55 -7.22 -6.05 -8.51
N LYS A 56 -6.21 -5.84 -9.34
CA LYS A 56 -6.36 -5.07 -10.58
C LYS A 56 -7.42 -5.69 -11.51
N SER A 57 -7.55 -7.00 -11.50
CA SER A 57 -8.53 -7.68 -12.36
C SER A 57 -9.98 -7.52 -11.88
N ILE A 58 -10.19 -7.12 -10.63
CA ILE A 58 -11.53 -7.00 -10.04
C ILE A 58 -11.97 -5.57 -9.75
N THR A 59 -11.07 -4.59 -9.84
CA THR A 59 -11.42 -3.20 -9.55
C THR A 59 -10.61 -2.24 -10.40
N LYS A 60 -11.18 -1.06 -10.62
CA LYS A 60 -10.51 0.05 -11.30
C LYS A 60 -10.07 1.14 -10.33
N ILE A 61 -10.43 1.03 -9.04
CA ILE A 61 -10.02 2.04 -8.06
C ILE A 61 -8.53 1.87 -7.73
N PRO A 62 -7.86 2.96 -7.31
CA PRO A 62 -6.44 2.91 -6.99
C PRO A 62 -6.09 1.90 -5.90
N ILE A 63 -4.95 1.26 -6.06
CA ILE A 63 -4.44 0.26 -5.12
C ILE A 63 -3.19 0.82 -4.44
N VAL A 64 -3.22 0.84 -3.11
CA VAL A 64 -2.09 1.31 -2.29
C VAL A 64 -1.41 0.10 -1.66
N ALA A 65 -0.09 0.03 -1.77
CA ALA A 65 0.70 -0.97 -1.07
C ALA A 65 1.38 -0.32 0.14
N ILE A 66 1.35 -1.02 1.28
CA ILE A 66 1.95 -0.56 2.52
C ILE A 66 2.71 -1.71 3.19
N GLY A 67 3.68 -1.37 4.01
CA GLY A 67 4.40 -2.30 4.87
C GLY A 67 5.84 -2.56 4.45
N GLY A 68 6.79 -2.02 5.22
CA GLY A 68 8.21 -2.24 5.05
C GLY A 68 8.78 -1.83 3.70
N ILE A 69 8.18 -0.85 3.05
CA ILE A 69 8.59 -0.41 1.71
C ILE A 69 9.81 0.49 1.82
N LYS A 70 10.81 0.23 0.99
CA LYS A 70 12.08 0.94 0.97
C LYS A 70 12.70 0.88 -0.42
N PHE A 71 13.87 1.53 -0.59
CA PHE A 71 14.53 1.61 -1.88
C PHE A 71 14.77 0.24 -2.54
N SER A 72 15.09 -0.78 -1.76
CA SER A 72 15.41 -2.10 -2.30
C SER A 72 14.18 -2.89 -2.78
N ASN A 73 12.96 -2.47 -2.46
CA ASN A 73 11.77 -3.28 -2.78
C ASN A 73 10.60 -2.51 -3.42
N TYR A 74 10.67 -1.17 -3.50
CA TYR A 74 9.53 -0.38 -3.96
C TYR A 74 9.16 -0.56 -5.44
N LYS A 75 10.16 -0.75 -6.29
CA LYS A 75 9.92 -0.87 -7.75
C LYS A 75 9.07 -2.09 -8.09
N LYS A 76 9.31 -3.20 -7.40
CA LYS A 76 8.58 -4.43 -7.62
C LYS A 76 7.08 -4.26 -7.40
N LEU A 77 6.71 -3.46 -6.40
CA LEU A 77 5.31 -3.18 -6.11
C LEU A 77 4.68 -2.34 -7.21
N LEU A 78 5.37 -1.30 -7.66
CA LEU A 78 4.88 -0.45 -8.74
C LEU A 78 4.73 -1.22 -10.06
N LEU A 79 5.68 -2.10 -10.37
CA LEU A 79 5.64 -2.92 -11.57
C LEU A 79 4.52 -3.96 -11.54
N ASN A 80 3.99 -4.27 -10.37
CA ASN A 80 2.93 -5.25 -10.18
C ASN A 80 1.59 -4.62 -9.78
N ASN A 81 1.32 -3.44 -10.30
CA ASN A 81 0.02 -2.77 -10.22
C ASN A 81 -0.33 -2.05 -8.93
N ALA A 82 0.65 -1.77 -8.06
CA ALA A 82 0.41 -0.79 -7.01
C ALA A 82 0.41 0.60 -7.66
N HIS A 83 -0.63 1.38 -7.42
CA HIS A 83 -0.72 2.74 -7.93
C HIS A 83 0.00 3.72 -7.02
N PHE A 84 -0.06 3.48 -5.72
CA PHE A 84 0.56 4.32 -4.71
C PHE A 84 1.25 3.47 -3.67
N LEU A 85 2.27 4.02 -3.04
CA LEU A 85 3.00 3.39 -1.95
C LEU A 85 2.86 4.24 -0.70
N ALA A 86 2.54 3.60 0.43
CA ALA A 86 2.54 4.26 1.73
C ALA A 86 3.81 3.84 2.46
N ILE A 87 4.68 4.80 2.73
CA ILE A 87 6.03 4.54 3.25
C ILE A 87 6.22 5.30 4.54
N SER A 88 6.72 4.63 5.56
CA SER A 88 6.97 5.25 6.86
C SER A 88 8.42 5.09 7.31
N SER A 89 8.82 3.91 7.77
CA SER A 89 10.13 3.71 8.40
C SER A 89 11.32 4.07 7.52
N TYR A 90 11.27 3.80 6.23
CA TYR A 90 12.35 4.15 5.32
C TYR A 90 12.62 5.67 5.32
N ILE A 91 11.58 6.47 5.47
CA ILE A 91 11.69 7.92 5.48
C ILE A 91 12.09 8.44 6.87
N TRP A 92 11.34 8.04 7.89
CA TRP A 92 11.47 8.64 9.22
C TRP A 92 12.52 7.99 10.11
N ASN A 93 12.80 6.71 9.91
CA ASN A 93 13.77 5.94 10.71
C ASN A 93 15.05 5.63 9.94
N ASN A 94 15.32 6.34 8.86
CA ASN A 94 16.51 6.13 8.05
C ASN A 94 17.73 6.70 8.79
N LYS A 95 18.75 5.85 9.01
CA LYS A 95 19.95 6.23 9.73
C LYS A 95 21.01 6.88 8.82
N LYS A 96 20.89 6.70 7.51
CA LYS A 96 21.87 7.17 6.53
C LYS A 96 21.42 8.40 5.76
N LEU A 97 20.10 8.50 5.50
CA LEU A 97 19.53 9.56 4.69
C LEU A 97 18.58 10.42 5.51
N LYS A 98 18.59 11.71 5.24
CA LYS A 98 17.57 12.63 5.78
C LYS A 98 16.25 12.39 5.03
N PRO A 99 15.09 12.73 5.63
CA PRO A 99 13.79 12.46 4.98
C PRO A 99 13.70 12.94 3.53
N TYR A 100 14.15 14.15 3.23
CA TYR A 100 14.07 14.66 1.86
C TYR A 100 14.95 13.85 0.88
N GLN A 101 16.09 13.34 1.35
CA GLN A 101 16.97 12.51 0.51
C GLN A 101 16.33 11.15 0.26
N ALA A 102 15.72 10.55 1.30
CA ALA A 102 15.05 9.27 1.19
C ALA A 102 13.88 9.35 0.21
N ILE A 103 13.08 10.40 0.29
CA ILE A 103 11.97 10.62 -0.64
C ILE A 103 12.49 10.80 -2.07
N LYS A 104 13.51 11.62 -2.24
CA LYS A 104 14.09 11.90 -3.56
C LYS A 104 14.62 10.65 -4.25
N ASN A 105 15.18 9.71 -3.49
CA ASN A 105 15.70 8.47 -4.05
C ASN A 105 14.59 7.57 -4.64
N LEU A 106 13.34 7.76 -4.24
CA LEU A 106 12.21 6.96 -4.70
C LEU A 106 11.49 7.56 -5.92
N ILE A 107 11.81 8.79 -6.25
CA ILE A 107 11.13 9.52 -7.34
C ILE A 107 11.82 9.38 -8.68
#